data_fe26754765499314a6d1a8f93a9bb261
#
_entry.id   fe26754765499314a6d1a8f93a9bb261
#
_cell.length_a   1.000
_cell.length_b   1.000
_cell.length_c   1.000
_cell.angle_alpha   90.00
_cell.angle_beta   90.00
_cell.angle_gamma   90.00
#
_symmetry.space_group_name_H-M   'P 1'
#
loop_
_entity.id
_entity.type
_entity.pdbx_description
1 polymer ?
#
loop_
_entity_poly.entity_id
_entity_poly.type
_entity_poly.pdbx_seq_one_letter_code
_entity_poly.pdbx_strand_id
1 'polypeptide(L)'
;MARLTGLSAAALATDREGIALRYAKAWNAVVVLKGARTVVASPDGRVCVNPTGNPGLARGGSGDVLAGMLAALLACGLPAYQAAACAVYLHGAAADRAAAKRGEYGMLPHDILPELGALFAENQR
;
A
#
# COMPACT_ATOMS: atom_id res chain seq x y z
N MET A 1 7.23 4.78 -10.27
CA MET A 1 6.82 6.20 -10.43
C MET A 1 7.81 6.99 -11.27
N ALA A 2 9.09 7.05 -10.92
CA ALA A 2 10.11 7.79 -11.69
C ALA A 2 10.08 7.48 -13.20
N ARG A 3 10.03 6.21 -13.59
CA ARG A 3 9.95 5.81 -15.01
C ARG A 3 8.68 6.26 -15.73
N LEU A 4 7.55 6.35 -15.01
CA LEU A 4 6.25 6.75 -15.59
C LEU A 4 6.12 8.25 -15.71
N THR A 5 6.79 9.01 -14.87
CA THR A 5 6.63 10.48 -14.77
C THR A 5 7.82 11.24 -15.31
N GLY A 6 8.97 10.59 -15.49
CA GLY A 6 10.23 11.25 -15.81
C GLY A 6 10.84 12.05 -14.65
N LEU A 7 10.22 12.05 -13.48
CA LEU A 7 10.71 12.75 -12.30
C LEU A 7 11.87 12.01 -11.65
N SER A 8 12.85 12.74 -11.11
CA SER A 8 13.93 12.15 -10.32
C SER A 8 13.40 11.60 -8.98
N ALA A 9 14.15 10.68 -8.38
CA ALA A 9 13.83 10.15 -7.05
C ALA A 9 13.80 11.26 -6.00
N ALA A 10 14.69 12.25 -6.10
CA ALA A 10 14.72 13.42 -5.21
C ALA A 10 13.44 14.26 -5.35
N ALA A 11 13.02 14.55 -6.58
CA ALA A 11 11.77 15.27 -6.83
C ALA A 11 10.55 14.53 -6.27
N LEU A 12 10.49 13.20 -6.45
CA LEU A 12 9.43 12.37 -5.88
C LEU A 12 9.40 12.37 -4.35
N ALA A 13 10.54 12.52 -3.70
CA ALA A 13 10.64 12.55 -2.24
C ALA A 13 10.19 13.89 -1.63
N THR A 14 10.24 14.99 -2.40
CA THR A 14 9.98 16.36 -1.90
C THR A 14 8.51 16.59 -1.57
N ASP A 15 7.59 16.10 -2.41
CA ASP A 15 6.14 16.27 -2.24
C ASP A 15 5.39 15.03 -2.76
N ARG A 16 5.41 13.96 -1.98
CA ARG A 16 4.81 12.70 -2.38
C ARG A 16 3.29 12.77 -2.55
N GLU A 17 2.62 13.53 -1.69
CA GLU A 17 1.16 13.67 -1.71
C GLU A 17 0.71 14.49 -2.92
N GLY A 18 1.30 15.66 -3.16
CA GLY A 18 0.99 16.50 -4.31
C GLY A 18 1.30 15.82 -5.63
N ILE A 19 2.42 15.09 -5.72
CA ILE A 19 2.78 14.33 -6.91
C ILE A 19 1.79 13.19 -7.16
N ALA A 20 1.44 12.41 -6.14
CA ALA A 20 0.45 11.33 -6.27
C ALA A 20 -0.91 11.89 -6.75
N LEU A 21 -1.36 12.99 -6.16
CA LEU A 21 -2.62 13.64 -6.54
C LEU A 21 -2.58 14.19 -7.97
N ARG A 22 -1.49 14.85 -8.36
CA ARG A 22 -1.29 15.38 -9.71
C ARG A 22 -1.44 14.28 -10.77
N TYR A 23 -0.77 13.14 -10.55
CA TYR A 23 -0.81 12.03 -11.49
C TYR A 23 -2.11 11.22 -11.42
N ALA A 24 -2.76 11.16 -10.25
CA ALA A 24 -4.10 10.59 -10.15
C ALA A 24 -5.09 11.35 -11.04
N LYS A 25 -5.05 12.68 -11.02
CA LYS A 25 -5.86 13.53 -11.90
C LYS A 25 -5.48 13.38 -13.37
N ALA A 26 -4.18 13.45 -13.69
CA ALA A 26 -3.68 13.38 -15.06
C ALA A 26 -4.02 12.04 -15.74
N TRP A 27 -3.97 10.94 -15.01
CA TRP A 27 -4.26 9.59 -15.53
C TRP A 27 -5.71 9.16 -15.32
N ASN A 28 -6.50 9.99 -14.63
CA ASN A 28 -7.87 9.64 -14.21
C ASN A 28 -7.93 8.26 -13.52
N ALA A 29 -7.02 8.02 -12.61
CA ALA A 29 -6.85 6.73 -11.93
C ALA A 29 -6.44 6.91 -10.46
N VAL A 30 -6.77 5.95 -9.63
CA VAL A 30 -6.23 5.89 -8.26
C VAL A 30 -4.75 5.52 -8.32
N VAL A 31 -3.91 6.34 -7.71
CA VAL A 31 -2.46 6.15 -7.63
C VAL A 31 -2.07 5.67 -6.25
N VAL A 32 -1.34 4.55 -6.19
CA VAL A 32 -0.71 4.04 -4.97
C VAL A 32 0.80 4.26 -5.10
N LEU A 33 1.30 5.31 -4.48
CA LEU A 33 2.73 5.64 -4.45
C LEU A 33 3.41 4.91 -3.28
N LYS A 34 3.92 3.72 -3.57
CA LYS A 34 4.54 2.84 -2.56
C LYS A 34 5.82 3.42 -1.97
N GLY A 35 6.11 3.03 -0.75
CA GLY A 35 7.30 3.43 0.02
C GLY A 35 6.98 3.50 1.51
N ALA A 36 7.95 3.94 2.32
CA ALA A 36 7.63 4.35 3.70
C ALA A 36 6.51 5.37 3.65
N ARG A 37 5.43 5.15 4.44
CA ARG A 37 4.22 5.97 4.37
C ARG A 37 3.63 6.02 2.95
N THR A 38 3.20 4.88 2.44
CA THR A 38 2.54 4.77 1.13
C THR A 38 1.42 5.79 1.00
N VAL A 39 1.40 6.52 -0.10
CA VAL A 39 0.37 7.52 -0.42
C VAL A 39 -0.64 6.92 -1.38
N VAL A 40 -1.93 7.09 -1.08
CA VAL A 40 -3.03 6.75 -1.99
C VAL A 40 -3.73 8.04 -2.38
N ALA A 41 -3.83 8.30 -3.67
CA ALA A 41 -4.49 9.49 -4.22
C ALA A 41 -5.54 9.12 -5.26
N SER A 42 -6.66 9.84 -5.25
CA SER A 42 -7.78 9.67 -6.18
C SER A 42 -7.93 10.90 -7.09
N PRO A 43 -8.39 10.75 -8.33
CA PRO A 43 -8.59 11.87 -9.24
C PRO A 43 -9.61 12.91 -8.74
N ASP A 44 -10.51 12.53 -7.84
CA ASP A 44 -11.47 13.43 -7.20
C ASP A 44 -10.89 14.32 -6.09
N GLY A 45 -9.60 14.19 -5.80
CA GLY A 45 -8.89 15.03 -4.83
C GLY A 45 -8.62 14.39 -3.47
N ARG A 46 -9.15 13.19 -3.20
CA ARG A 46 -8.86 12.48 -1.95
C ARG A 46 -7.43 11.98 -1.92
N VAL A 47 -6.76 12.18 -0.80
CA VAL A 47 -5.41 11.69 -0.53
C VAL A 47 -5.35 11.12 0.88
N CYS A 48 -4.71 9.98 1.06
CA CYS A 48 -4.36 9.48 2.39
C CYS A 48 -2.92 8.96 2.41
N VAL A 49 -2.31 9.04 3.58
CA VAL A 49 -0.96 8.53 3.86
C VAL A 49 -1.10 7.35 4.82
N ASN A 50 -0.64 6.19 4.39
CA ASN A 50 -0.72 4.97 5.18
C ASN A 50 0.25 5.00 6.37
N PRO A 51 -0.23 4.81 7.62
CA PRO A 51 0.61 4.81 8.81
C PRO A 51 1.28 3.47 9.13
N THR A 52 0.83 2.37 8.50
CA THR A 52 1.26 1.00 8.81
C THR A 52 2.41 0.54 7.92
N GLY A 53 3.11 -0.50 8.34
CA GLY A 53 4.21 -1.11 7.62
C GLY A 53 5.57 -0.79 8.20
N ASN A 54 6.56 -1.62 7.85
CA ASN A 54 7.91 -1.55 8.37
C ASN A 54 8.94 -1.84 7.27
N PRO A 55 10.25 -1.61 7.52
CA PRO A 55 11.31 -1.85 6.54
C PRO A 55 11.40 -3.29 6.01
N GLY A 56 10.89 -4.28 6.72
CA GLY A 56 10.80 -5.67 6.25
C GLY A 56 10.02 -5.85 4.96
N LEU A 57 9.13 -4.90 4.63
CA LEU A 57 8.41 -4.84 3.34
C LEU A 57 9.29 -4.44 2.16
N ALA A 58 10.50 -3.94 2.37
CA ALA A 58 11.43 -3.59 1.28
C ALA A 58 12.09 -4.84 0.67
N ARG A 59 11.27 -5.82 0.27
CA ARG A 59 11.68 -7.09 -0.34
C ARG A 59 10.90 -7.37 -1.62
N GLY A 60 11.54 -8.09 -2.55
CA GLY A 60 10.86 -8.62 -3.72
C GLY A 60 9.70 -9.52 -3.32
N GLY A 61 8.55 -9.38 -3.97
CA GLY A 61 7.31 -10.11 -3.66
C GLY A 61 6.33 -9.37 -2.75
N SER A 62 6.76 -8.43 -1.91
CA SER A 62 5.84 -7.66 -1.05
C SER A 62 4.81 -6.87 -1.86
N GLY A 63 5.23 -6.32 -3.00
CA GLY A 63 4.34 -5.62 -3.92
C GLY A 63 3.32 -6.52 -4.61
N ASP A 64 3.69 -7.78 -4.87
CA ASP A 64 2.78 -8.78 -5.48
C ASP A 64 1.68 -9.17 -4.50
N VAL A 65 2.02 -9.34 -3.21
CA VAL A 65 1.02 -9.56 -2.15
C VAL A 65 0.04 -8.39 -2.08
N LEU A 66 0.54 -7.15 -2.06
CA LEU A 66 -0.32 -5.95 -2.08
C LEU A 66 -1.22 -5.90 -3.31
N ALA A 67 -0.68 -6.21 -4.49
CA ALA A 67 -1.44 -6.22 -5.74
C ALA A 67 -2.57 -7.26 -5.70
N GLY A 68 -2.31 -8.45 -5.18
CA GLY A 68 -3.31 -9.50 -4.98
C GLY A 68 -4.41 -9.09 -4.01
N MET A 69 -4.06 -8.46 -2.88
CA MET A 69 -5.02 -7.92 -1.92
C MET A 69 -5.92 -6.85 -2.54
N LEU A 70 -5.31 -5.93 -3.29
CA LEU A 70 -6.04 -4.88 -3.99
C LEU A 70 -7.01 -5.45 -5.01
N ALA A 71 -6.56 -6.40 -5.83
CA ALA A 71 -7.41 -7.06 -6.82
C ALA A 71 -8.59 -7.79 -6.16
N ALA A 72 -8.37 -8.47 -5.03
CA ALA A 72 -9.43 -9.15 -4.29
C ALA A 72 -10.47 -8.15 -3.77
N LEU A 73 -10.06 -7.03 -3.18
CA LEU A 73 -10.98 -6.02 -2.67
C LEU A 73 -11.79 -5.34 -3.78
N LEU A 74 -11.17 -5.09 -4.94
CA LEU A 74 -11.88 -4.61 -6.13
C LEU A 74 -12.90 -5.64 -6.63
N ALA A 75 -12.53 -6.92 -6.67
CA ALA A 75 -13.44 -8.00 -7.05
C ALA A 75 -14.63 -8.15 -6.08
N CYS A 76 -14.43 -7.82 -4.79
CA CYS A 76 -15.51 -7.74 -3.81
C CYS A 76 -16.41 -6.49 -3.98
N GLY A 77 -16.14 -5.64 -4.95
CA GLY A 77 -16.98 -4.48 -5.26
C GLY A 77 -16.63 -3.20 -4.51
N LEU A 78 -15.50 -3.13 -3.78
CA LEU A 78 -15.09 -1.87 -3.16
C LEU A 78 -14.71 -0.84 -4.23
N PRO A 79 -15.12 0.43 -4.05
CA PRO A 79 -14.66 1.52 -4.93
C PRO A 79 -13.13 1.64 -4.89
N ALA A 80 -12.52 1.99 -6.03
CA ALA A 80 -11.07 1.91 -6.23
C ALA A 80 -10.24 2.62 -5.14
N TYR A 81 -10.62 3.83 -4.72
CA TYR A 81 -9.90 4.53 -3.65
C TYR A 81 -9.99 3.81 -2.30
N GLN A 82 -11.19 3.34 -1.94
CA GLN A 82 -11.40 2.61 -0.69
C GLN A 82 -10.66 1.26 -0.70
N ALA A 83 -10.72 0.54 -1.83
CA ALA A 83 -9.96 -0.70 -2.01
C ALA A 83 -8.45 -0.47 -1.85
N ALA A 84 -7.91 0.60 -2.45
CA ALA A 84 -6.50 0.94 -2.35
C ALA A 84 -6.10 1.34 -0.92
N ALA A 85 -6.85 2.22 -0.27
CA ALA A 85 -6.58 2.66 1.10
C ALA A 85 -6.66 1.47 2.09
N CYS A 86 -7.67 0.62 1.95
CA CYS A 86 -7.83 -0.57 2.79
C CYS A 86 -6.70 -1.58 2.54
N ALA A 87 -6.36 -1.87 1.27
CA ALA A 87 -5.29 -2.81 0.94
C ALA A 87 -3.94 -2.38 1.51
N VAL A 88 -3.55 -1.11 1.34
CA VAL A 88 -2.25 -0.65 1.87
C VAL A 88 -2.21 -0.65 3.39
N TYR A 89 -3.32 -0.32 4.05
CA TYR A 89 -3.41 -0.37 5.51
C TYR A 89 -3.28 -1.80 6.03
N LEU A 90 -4.10 -2.71 5.53
CA LEU A 90 -4.09 -4.12 5.96
C LEU A 90 -2.78 -4.82 5.63
N HIS A 91 -2.19 -4.56 4.47
CA HIS A 91 -0.88 -5.08 4.09
C HIS A 91 0.21 -4.64 5.07
N GLY A 92 0.25 -3.35 5.40
CA GLY A 92 1.19 -2.81 6.37
C GLY A 92 0.95 -3.35 7.78
N ALA A 93 -0.29 -3.37 8.26
CA ALA A 93 -0.64 -3.88 9.59
C ALA A 93 -0.32 -5.39 9.75
N ALA A 94 -0.59 -6.19 8.72
CA ALA A 94 -0.22 -7.60 8.71
C ALA A 94 1.31 -7.79 8.70
N ALA A 95 2.03 -6.94 7.96
CA ALA A 95 3.50 -6.94 7.97
C ALA A 95 4.08 -6.54 9.33
N ASP A 96 3.48 -5.59 10.03
CA ASP A 96 3.90 -5.19 11.38
C ASP A 96 3.72 -6.35 12.38
N ARG A 97 2.64 -7.12 12.25
CA ARG A 97 2.43 -8.35 13.05
C ARG A 97 3.45 -9.44 12.70
N ALA A 98 3.74 -9.63 11.43
CA ALA A 98 4.76 -10.58 10.98
C ALA A 98 6.15 -10.19 11.50
N ALA A 99 6.50 -8.90 11.45
CA ALA A 99 7.75 -8.38 11.99
C ALA A 99 7.85 -8.55 13.51
N ALA A 100 6.75 -8.37 14.25
CA ALA A 100 6.71 -8.61 15.69
C ALA A 100 7.04 -10.08 16.07
N LYS A 101 6.69 -11.02 15.19
CA LYS A 101 6.95 -12.45 15.41
C LYS A 101 8.31 -12.93 14.91
N ARG A 102 8.81 -12.36 13.80
CA ARG A 102 9.99 -12.87 13.07
C ARG A 102 11.12 -11.87 12.97
N GLY A 103 10.91 -10.63 13.41
CA GLY A 103 11.81 -9.50 13.15
C GLY A 103 11.69 -8.99 11.71
N GLU A 104 12.03 -7.73 11.48
CA GLU A 104 11.98 -7.10 10.15
C GLU A 104 12.90 -7.79 9.13
N TYR A 105 14.05 -8.30 9.58
CA TYR A 105 15.00 -9.02 8.72
C TYR A 105 14.57 -10.47 8.44
N GLY A 106 13.81 -11.09 9.33
CA GLY A 106 13.40 -12.49 9.23
C GLY A 106 12.10 -12.71 8.48
N MET A 107 11.23 -11.69 8.41
CA MET A 107 9.96 -11.81 7.74
C MET A 107 10.10 -11.93 6.22
N LEU A 108 9.22 -12.71 5.61
CA LEU A 108 9.09 -12.87 4.16
C LEU A 108 7.70 -12.39 3.70
N PRO A 109 7.52 -12.05 2.39
CA PRO A 109 6.22 -11.59 1.90
C PRO A 109 5.06 -12.55 2.19
N HIS A 110 5.27 -13.86 2.12
CA HIS A 110 4.23 -14.85 2.41
C HIS A 110 3.84 -14.91 3.90
N ASP A 111 4.67 -14.43 4.81
CA ASP A 111 4.33 -14.35 6.24
C ASP A 111 3.22 -13.32 6.53
N ILE A 112 2.95 -12.42 5.59
CA ILE A 112 1.86 -11.43 5.66
C ILE A 112 0.49 -12.12 5.59
N LEU A 113 0.36 -13.20 4.82
CA LEU A 113 -0.93 -13.83 4.54
C LEU A 113 -1.61 -14.42 5.80
N PRO A 114 -0.95 -15.21 6.66
CA PRO A 114 -1.56 -15.68 7.89
C PRO A 114 -1.90 -14.55 8.87
N GLU A 115 -1.10 -13.48 8.90
CA GLU A 115 -1.38 -12.33 9.75
C GLU A 115 -2.58 -11.50 9.23
N LEU A 116 -2.77 -11.45 7.93
CA LEU A 116 -3.97 -10.86 7.34
C LEU A 116 -5.23 -11.63 7.73
N GLY A 117 -5.19 -12.96 7.68
CA GLY A 117 -6.26 -13.81 8.15
C GLY A 117 -6.61 -13.58 9.64
N ALA A 118 -5.59 -13.42 10.48
CA ALA A 118 -5.77 -13.11 11.89
C ALA A 118 -6.43 -11.73 12.11
N LEU A 119 -6.02 -10.71 11.34
CA LEU A 119 -6.64 -9.38 11.39
C LEU A 119 -8.13 -9.43 11.04
N PHE A 120 -8.51 -10.18 10.02
CA PHE A 120 -9.92 -10.35 9.66
C PHE A 120 -10.70 -11.07 10.76
N ALA A 121 -10.15 -12.13 11.32
CA ALA A 121 -10.82 -12.90 12.39
C ALA A 121 -11.10 -12.05 13.64
N GLU A 122 -10.18 -11.16 14.01
CA GLU A 122 -10.34 -10.25 15.15
C GLU A 122 -11.42 -9.18 14.94
N ASN A 123 -11.66 -8.78 13.70
CA ASN A 123 -12.62 -7.74 13.34
C ASN A 123 -14.01 -8.26 12.91
N GLN A 124 -14.23 -9.56 12.97
CA GLN A 124 -15.53 -10.20 12.67
C GLN A 124 -16.49 -10.26 13.86
N ARG A 125 -16.12 -9.70 15.00
CA ARG A 125 -16.92 -9.75 16.23
C ARG A 125 -17.74 -8.49 16.47
#